data_7748502b98900b598d213db455a9b8d3
#
_entry.id   7748502b98900b598d213db455a9b8d3
#
_cell.length_a   1.000
_cell.length_b   1.000
_cell.length_c   1.000
_cell.angle_alpha   90.00
_cell.angle_beta   90.00
_cell.angle_gamma   90.00
#
_symmetry.space_group_name_H-M   'P 1'
#
loop_
_entity.id
_entity.type
_entity.pdbx_description
1 polymer ?
#
loop_
_entity_poly.entity_id
_entity_poly.type
_entity_poly.pdbx_seq_one_letter_code
_entity_poly.pdbx_strand_id
1 'polypeptide(L)'
;KLITANIELFLNYCDRFYDRQFITRDSVNKGILEKFEGLMNAYFSSDKPQNIGLPSVAYCADELHLSANYFGDLIKKETGKSAQEYIQNKIITLAKNKILEDHLSVNEIAYELGFKYPQHFSRFFKQHVGATPNEYRNSN
;
A
#
# COMPACT_ATOMS: atom_id res chain seq x y z
N LYS A 1 20.08 -8.07 51.72
CA LYS A 1 19.26 -9.02 50.97
C LYS A 1 18.03 -8.37 50.35
N LEU A 2 17.30 -7.54 51.08
CA LEU A 2 16.11 -6.89 50.59
C LEU A 2 16.41 -5.92 49.45
N ILE A 3 17.54 -5.21 49.52
CA ILE A 3 17.97 -4.26 48.47
C ILE A 3 18.31 -5.02 47.19
N THR A 4 19.03 -6.17 47.30
CA THR A 4 19.39 -7.01 46.18
C THR A 4 18.15 -7.59 45.50
N ALA A 5 17.19 -8.07 46.26
CA ALA A 5 15.93 -8.65 45.76
C ALA A 5 15.13 -7.56 45.00
N ASN A 6 15.09 -6.33 45.51
CA ASN A 6 14.39 -5.21 44.86
C ASN A 6 15.05 -4.84 43.52
N ILE A 7 16.40 -4.87 43.50
CA ILE A 7 17.14 -4.56 42.23
C ILE A 7 16.87 -5.63 41.17
N GLU A 8 16.89 -6.91 41.57
CA GLU A 8 16.58 -8.02 40.65
C GLU A 8 15.17 -7.90 40.09
N LEU A 9 14.21 -7.61 40.96
CA LEU A 9 12.82 -7.43 40.54
C LEU A 9 12.66 -6.26 39.57
N PHE A 10 13.36 -5.14 39.81
CA PHE A 10 13.34 -3.98 38.94
C PHE A 10 13.92 -4.29 37.56
N LEU A 11 15.05 -4.98 37.49
CA LEU A 11 15.70 -5.38 36.24
C LEU A 11 14.79 -6.32 35.42
N ASN A 12 14.18 -7.32 36.07
CA ASN A 12 13.24 -8.21 35.42
C ASN A 12 12.03 -7.47 34.86
N TYR A 13 11.53 -6.49 35.61
CA TYR A 13 10.41 -5.67 35.17
C TYR A 13 10.79 -4.82 33.94
N CYS A 14 11.99 -4.23 33.91
CA CYS A 14 12.50 -3.47 32.77
C CYS A 14 12.64 -4.34 31.53
N ASP A 15 13.16 -5.56 31.67
CA ASP A 15 13.29 -6.49 30.54
C ASP A 15 11.94 -6.85 29.95
N ARG A 16 10.96 -7.14 30.76
CA ARG A 16 9.59 -7.44 30.30
C ARG A 16 8.96 -6.25 29.61
N PHE A 17 9.16 -5.05 30.13
CA PHE A 17 8.63 -3.84 29.53
C PHE A 17 9.28 -3.59 28.17
N TYR A 18 10.58 -3.80 28.03
CA TYR A 18 11.32 -3.65 26.80
C TYR A 18 10.84 -4.65 25.73
N ASP A 19 10.70 -5.92 26.08
CA ASP A 19 10.18 -6.97 25.19
C ASP A 19 8.76 -6.65 24.74
N ARG A 20 7.92 -6.17 25.65
CA ARG A 20 6.55 -5.81 25.34
C ARG A 20 6.47 -4.64 24.36
N GLN A 21 7.33 -3.62 24.49
CA GLN A 21 7.37 -2.52 23.55
C GLN A 21 7.80 -2.96 22.14
N PHE A 22 8.77 -3.86 22.08
CA PHE A 22 9.26 -4.39 20.80
C PHE A 22 8.16 -5.16 20.07
N ILE A 23 7.47 -6.06 20.77
CA ILE A 23 6.36 -6.84 20.21
C ILE A 23 5.22 -5.93 19.79
N THR A 24 4.90 -4.92 20.59
CA THR A 24 3.82 -3.95 20.29
C THR A 24 4.15 -3.15 19.03
N ARG A 25 5.41 -2.75 18.85
CA ARG A 25 5.84 -2.00 17.67
C ARG A 25 5.66 -2.82 16.39
N ASP A 26 6.07 -4.11 16.40
CA ASP A 26 5.86 -5.00 15.26
C ASP A 26 4.38 -5.21 14.96
N SER A 27 3.56 -5.37 15.99
CA SER A 27 2.11 -5.52 15.84
C SER A 27 1.48 -4.25 15.25
N VAL A 28 1.92 -3.08 15.68
CA VAL A 28 1.46 -1.79 15.15
C VAL A 28 1.84 -1.65 13.68
N ASN A 29 3.07 -1.99 13.33
CA ASN A 29 3.55 -1.89 11.94
C ASN A 29 2.76 -2.82 11.02
N LYS A 30 2.51 -4.05 11.43
CA LYS A 30 1.67 -5.00 10.68
C LYS A 30 0.23 -4.49 10.57
N GLY A 31 -0.30 -3.93 11.63
CA GLY A 31 -1.64 -3.33 11.64
C GLY A 31 -1.77 -2.17 10.66
N ILE A 32 -0.73 -1.34 10.56
CA ILE A 32 -0.70 -0.22 9.60
C ILE A 32 -0.66 -0.75 8.17
N LEU A 33 0.12 -1.80 7.90
CA LEU A 33 0.16 -2.41 6.58
C LEU A 33 -1.21 -2.97 6.19
N GLU A 34 -1.88 -3.66 7.10
CA GLU A 34 -3.23 -4.18 6.86
C GLU A 34 -4.23 -3.05 6.60
N LYS A 35 -4.14 -1.96 7.35
CA LYS A 35 -4.98 -0.77 7.14
C LYS A 35 -4.70 -0.14 5.78
N PHE A 36 -3.45 -0.09 5.37
CA PHE A 36 -3.07 0.42 4.06
C PHE A 36 -3.66 -0.43 2.94
N GLU A 37 -3.55 -1.75 3.03
CA GLU A 37 -4.14 -2.66 2.06
C GLU A 37 -5.66 -2.49 2.00
N GLY A 38 -6.31 -2.40 3.16
CA GLY A 38 -7.75 -2.14 3.24
C GLY A 38 -8.14 -0.81 2.64
N LEU A 39 -7.34 0.24 2.89
CA LEU A 39 -7.55 1.56 2.32
C LEU A 39 -7.48 1.52 0.79
N MET A 40 -6.48 0.82 0.24
CA MET A 40 -6.32 0.69 -1.21
C MET A 40 -7.49 -0.07 -1.82
N ASN A 41 -7.91 -1.18 -1.21
CA ASN A 41 -9.05 -1.96 -1.68
C ASN A 41 -10.33 -1.13 -1.66
N ALA A 42 -10.58 -0.40 -0.57
CA ALA A 42 -11.75 0.45 -0.44
C ALA A 42 -11.72 1.61 -1.45
N TYR A 43 -10.53 2.21 -1.66
CA TYR A 43 -10.37 3.30 -2.61
C TYR A 43 -10.78 2.88 -4.03
N PHE A 44 -10.23 1.75 -4.49
CA PHE A 44 -10.48 1.27 -5.86
C PHE A 44 -11.86 0.59 -6.02
N SER A 45 -12.53 0.24 -4.93
CA SER A 45 -13.89 -0.28 -4.97
C SER A 45 -14.94 0.83 -4.95
N SER A 46 -14.54 2.07 -4.67
CA SER A 46 -15.42 3.24 -4.63
C SER A 46 -15.31 4.04 -5.93
N ASP A 47 -16.00 5.17 -5.99
CA ASP A 47 -15.90 6.12 -7.09
C ASP A 47 -14.78 7.15 -6.90
N LYS A 48 -13.97 7.02 -5.85
CA LYS A 48 -12.86 7.95 -5.57
C LYS A 48 -11.83 8.05 -6.69
N PRO A 49 -11.40 6.94 -7.33
CA PRO A 49 -10.46 7.06 -8.44
C PRO A 49 -10.98 7.95 -9.56
N GLN A 50 -12.25 7.85 -9.89
CA GLN A 50 -12.88 8.64 -10.95
C GLN A 50 -13.03 10.11 -10.57
N ASN A 51 -13.28 10.40 -9.29
CA ASN A 51 -13.53 11.74 -8.80
C ASN A 51 -12.26 12.47 -8.34
N ILE A 52 -11.33 11.75 -7.72
CA ILE A 52 -10.12 12.32 -7.12
C ILE A 52 -8.89 12.05 -7.99
N GLY A 53 -8.84 10.88 -8.64
CA GLY A 53 -7.70 10.44 -9.43
C GLY A 53 -6.95 9.31 -8.73
N LEU A 54 -5.70 9.10 -9.15
CA LEU A 54 -4.85 8.07 -8.58
C LEU A 54 -4.47 8.43 -7.14
N PRO A 55 -4.46 7.45 -6.22
CA PRO A 55 -4.04 7.71 -4.85
C PRO A 55 -2.54 7.99 -4.79
N SER A 56 -2.15 9.01 -4.02
CA SER A 56 -0.75 9.34 -3.79
C SER A 56 -0.28 8.77 -2.45
N VAL A 57 1.04 8.69 -2.26
CA VAL A 57 1.62 8.31 -0.98
C VAL A 57 1.17 9.29 0.11
N ALA A 58 1.15 10.58 -0.19
CA ALA A 58 0.70 11.62 0.75
C ALA A 58 -0.76 11.41 1.16
N TYR A 59 -1.63 11.09 0.22
CA TYR A 59 -3.04 10.80 0.50
C TYR A 59 -3.18 9.60 1.45
N CYS A 60 -2.47 8.51 1.17
CA CYS A 60 -2.53 7.31 2.00
C CYS A 60 -2.00 7.55 3.40
N ALA A 61 -0.89 8.27 3.52
CA ALA A 61 -0.32 8.62 4.82
C ALA A 61 -1.29 9.47 5.62
N ASP A 62 -1.91 10.46 5.00
CA ASP A 62 -2.87 11.36 5.61
C ASP A 62 -4.11 10.61 6.13
N GLU A 63 -4.64 9.70 5.32
CA GLU A 63 -5.77 8.86 5.72
C GLU A 63 -5.43 7.96 6.91
N LEU A 64 -4.17 7.55 7.04
CA LEU A 64 -3.69 6.72 8.16
C LEU A 64 -3.18 7.56 9.32
N HIS A 65 -3.30 8.90 9.25
CA HIS A 65 -2.84 9.84 10.27
C HIS A 65 -1.34 9.73 10.56
N LEU A 66 -0.55 9.53 9.52
CA LEU A 66 0.90 9.39 9.59
C LEU A 66 1.56 10.43 8.68
N SER A 67 2.81 10.80 9.01
CA SER A 67 3.61 11.58 8.07
C SER A 67 3.99 10.72 6.86
N ALA A 68 4.18 11.35 5.71
CA ALA A 68 4.57 10.64 4.49
C ALA A 68 5.91 9.93 4.67
N ASN A 69 6.87 10.56 5.36
CA ASN A 69 8.18 9.97 5.61
C ASN A 69 8.09 8.72 6.50
N TYR A 70 7.36 8.82 7.61
CA TYR A 70 7.18 7.68 8.52
C TYR A 70 6.46 6.52 7.82
N PHE A 71 5.39 6.83 7.11
CA PHE A 71 4.62 5.84 6.34
C PHE A 71 5.49 5.17 5.28
N GLY A 72 6.24 5.95 4.51
CA GLY A 72 7.14 5.43 3.47
C GLY A 72 8.20 4.49 4.03
N ASP A 73 8.84 4.90 5.13
CA ASP A 73 9.86 4.09 5.79
C ASP A 73 9.27 2.78 6.32
N LEU A 74 8.07 2.84 6.90
CA LEU A 74 7.38 1.66 7.43
C LEU A 74 7.05 0.66 6.31
N ILE A 75 6.49 1.14 5.21
CA ILE A 75 6.14 0.28 4.08
C ILE A 75 7.39 -0.35 3.46
N LYS A 76 8.46 0.42 3.31
CA LYS A 76 9.74 -0.09 2.81
C LYS A 76 10.30 -1.18 3.71
N LYS A 77 10.24 -0.98 5.03
CA LYS A 77 10.71 -1.95 6.00
C LYS A 77 9.89 -3.24 5.98
N GLU A 78 8.55 -3.13 5.91
CA GLU A 78 7.66 -4.29 5.99
C GLU A 78 7.54 -5.06 4.68
N THR A 79 7.64 -4.39 3.53
CA THR A 79 7.40 -5.02 2.22
C THR A 79 8.65 -5.11 1.34
N GLY A 80 9.71 -4.36 1.67
CA GLY A 80 10.88 -4.25 0.81
C GLY A 80 10.69 -3.33 -0.39
N LYS A 81 9.49 -2.80 -0.58
CA LYS A 81 9.15 -1.89 -1.68
C LYS A 81 8.76 -0.54 -1.14
N SER A 82 9.02 0.53 -1.90
CA SER A 82 8.55 1.85 -1.52
C SER A 82 7.03 1.89 -1.54
N ALA A 83 6.44 2.83 -0.80
CA ALA A 83 4.99 3.02 -0.82
C ALA A 83 4.48 3.33 -2.24
N GLN A 84 5.24 4.10 -3.00
CA GLN A 84 4.92 4.42 -4.40
C GLN A 84 4.88 3.15 -5.26
N GLU A 85 5.89 2.29 -5.15
CA GLU A 85 5.93 1.02 -5.88
C GLU A 85 4.77 0.10 -5.48
N TYR A 86 4.43 0.07 -4.20
CA TYR A 86 3.32 -0.74 -3.70
C TYR A 86 2.00 -0.30 -4.33
N ILE A 87 1.75 1.01 -4.38
CA ILE A 87 0.56 1.58 -5.01
C ILE A 87 0.53 1.25 -6.51
N GLN A 88 1.66 1.43 -7.20
CA GLN A 88 1.77 1.14 -8.62
C GLN A 88 1.51 -0.33 -8.93
N ASN A 89 2.05 -1.24 -8.12
CA ASN A 89 1.81 -2.67 -8.29
C ASN A 89 0.35 -3.04 -8.08
N LYS A 90 -0.32 -2.39 -7.14
CA LYS A 90 -1.76 -2.58 -6.92
C LYS A 90 -2.56 -2.14 -8.14
N ILE A 91 -2.23 -0.99 -8.71
CA ILE A 91 -2.89 -0.47 -9.91
C ILE A 91 -2.69 -1.43 -11.09
N ILE A 92 -1.47 -1.94 -11.28
CA ILE A 92 -1.16 -2.88 -12.35
C ILE A 92 -1.94 -4.18 -12.20
N THR A 93 -2.02 -4.73 -10.98
CA THR A 93 -2.79 -5.94 -10.72
C THR A 93 -4.27 -5.74 -11.06
N LEU A 94 -4.85 -4.62 -10.64
CA LEU A 94 -6.25 -4.29 -10.96
C LEU A 94 -6.44 -4.07 -12.46
N ALA A 95 -5.48 -3.42 -13.11
CA ALA A 95 -5.53 -3.17 -14.55
C ALA A 95 -5.52 -4.48 -15.33
N LYS A 96 -4.64 -5.41 -14.98
CA LYS A 96 -4.57 -6.73 -15.63
C LYS A 96 -5.90 -7.47 -15.52
N ASN A 97 -6.50 -7.47 -14.34
CA ASN A 97 -7.78 -8.13 -14.12
C ASN A 97 -8.90 -7.50 -14.96
N LYS A 98 -8.95 -6.16 -15.02
CA LYS A 98 -9.96 -5.44 -15.81
C LYS A 98 -9.77 -5.61 -17.31
N ILE A 99 -8.52 -5.67 -17.78
CA ILE A 99 -8.22 -5.84 -19.20
C ILE A 99 -8.68 -7.21 -19.70
N LEU A 100 -8.60 -8.24 -18.85
CA LEU A 100 -9.07 -9.58 -19.20
C LEU A 100 -10.61 -9.68 -19.22
N GLU A 101 -11.31 -8.71 -18.66
CA GLU A 101 -12.77 -8.59 -18.79
C GLU A 101 -13.10 -7.92 -20.12
N ASP A 102 -13.71 -8.67 -21.05
CA ASP A 102 -13.92 -8.22 -22.43
C ASP A 102 -14.93 -7.09 -22.59
N HIS A 103 -15.74 -6.80 -21.57
CA HIS A 103 -16.80 -5.82 -21.66
C HIS A 103 -16.38 -4.36 -21.44
N LEU A 104 -15.11 -4.14 -21.06
CA LEU A 104 -14.59 -2.81 -20.83
C LEU A 104 -13.56 -2.43 -21.88
N SER A 105 -13.64 -1.21 -22.42
CA SER A 105 -12.62 -0.67 -23.29
C SER A 105 -11.39 -0.24 -22.47
N VAL A 106 -10.24 -0.14 -23.11
CA VAL A 106 -9.03 0.35 -22.47
C VAL A 106 -9.23 1.76 -21.90
N ASN A 107 -9.95 2.63 -22.63
CA ASN A 107 -10.25 3.97 -22.15
C ASN A 107 -11.11 3.97 -20.89
N GLU A 108 -12.14 3.12 -20.86
CA GLU A 108 -13.00 2.97 -19.69
C GLU A 108 -12.21 2.49 -18.48
N ILE A 109 -11.31 1.51 -18.68
CA ILE A 109 -10.45 0.99 -17.62
C ILE A 109 -9.55 2.11 -17.07
N ALA A 110 -8.96 2.92 -17.96
CA ALA A 110 -8.11 4.03 -17.56
C ALA A 110 -8.85 5.00 -16.64
N TYR A 111 -10.07 5.38 -16.99
CA TYR A 111 -10.88 6.31 -16.19
C TYR A 111 -11.32 5.68 -14.87
N GLU A 112 -11.69 4.40 -14.89
CA GLU A 112 -12.07 3.68 -13.66
C GLU A 112 -10.93 3.60 -12.65
N LEU A 113 -9.69 3.47 -13.14
CA LEU A 113 -8.52 3.39 -12.28
C LEU A 113 -8.04 4.75 -11.75
N GLY A 114 -8.56 5.84 -12.32
CA GLY A 114 -8.21 7.18 -11.88
C GLY A 114 -7.24 7.92 -12.77
N PHE A 115 -6.93 7.40 -13.95
CA PHE A 115 -6.11 8.12 -14.92
C PHE A 115 -6.96 9.21 -15.59
N LYS A 116 -6.43 10.41 -15.65
CA LYS A 116 -7.09 11.52 -16.29
C LYS A 116 -7.11 11.37 -17.83
N TYR A 117 -6.05 10.77 -18.36
CA TYR A 117 -5.89 10.57 -19.81
C TYR A 117 -5.56 9.11 -20.11
N PRO A 118 -6.29 8.46 -21.05
CA PRO A 118 -6.01 7.06 -21.41
C PRO A 118 -4.58 6.80 -21.88
N GLN A 119 -3.94 7.76 -22.56
CA GLN A 119 -2.56 7.61 -23.02
C GLN A 119 -1.58 7.48 -21.84
N HIS A 120 -1.84 8.16 -20.71
CA HIS A 120 -1.02 8.02 -19.51
C HIS A 120 -1.12 6.62 -18.93
N PHE A 121 -2.32 6.05 -18.92
CA PHE A 121 -2.54 4.68 -18.51
C PHE A 121 -1.80 3.69 -19.40
N SER A 122 -1.93 3.82 -20.73
CA SER A 122 -1.27 2.92 -21.67
C SER A 122 0.25 2.95 -21.52
N ARG A 123 0.82 4.15 -21.33
CA ARG A 123 2.26 4.32 -21.10
C ARG A 123 2.68 3.69 -19.77
N PHE A 124 1.94 3.93 -18.71
CA PHE A 124 2.18 3.37 -17.38
C PHE A 124 2.14 1.85 -17.42
N PHE A 125 1.11 1.29 -18.05
CA PHE A 125 0.95 -0.15 -18.18
C PHE A 125 2.10 -0.77 -18.97
N LYS A 126 2.44 -0.21 -20.11
CA LYS A 126 3.54 -0.70 -20.94
C LYS A 126 4.87 -0.65 -20.18
N GLN A 127 5.10 0.42 -19.44
CA GLN A 127 6.33 0.60 -18.67
C GLN A 127 6.49 -0.48 -17.59
N HIS A 128 5.40 -0.90 -16.96
CA HIS A 128 5.44 -1.88 -15.86
C HIS A 128 5.26 -3.33 -16.34
N VAL A 129 4.55 -3.55 -17.42
CA VAL A 129 4.21 -4.90 -17.91
C VAL A 129 5.04 -5.32 -19.10
N GLY A 130 5.50 -4.35 -19.90
CA GLY A 130 6.28 -4.61 -21.13
C GLY A 130 5.44 -4.71 -22.39
N ALA A 131 4.11 -4.63 -22.28
CA ALA A 131 3.18 -4.65 -23.40
C ALA A 131 2.10 -3.61 -23.19
N THR A 132 1.51 -3.10 -24.26
CA THR A 132 0.37 -2.19 -24.16
C THR A 132 -0.86 -2.94 -23.65
N PRO A 133 -1.86 -2.24 -23.09
CA PRO A 133 -3.11 -2.91 -22.67
C PRO A 133 -3.77 -3.72 -23.78
N ASN A 134 -3.79 -3.21 -25.01
CA ASN A 134 -4.37 -3.93 -26.15
C ASN A 134 -3.57 -5.18 -26.49
N GLU A 135 -2.24 -5.07 -26.52
CA GLU A 135 -1.37 -6.23 -26.75
C GLU A 135 -1.56 -7.29 -25.67
N TYR A 136 -1.65 -6.87 -24.41
CA TYR A 136 -1.87 -7.78 -23.29
C TYR A 136 -3.21 -8.50 -23.42
N ARG A 137 -4.27 -7.78 -23.79
CA ARG A 137 -5.61 -8.36 -24.01
C ARG A 137 -5.60 -9.39 -25.11
N ASN A 138 -4.92 -9.08 -26.22
CA ASN A 138 -4.89 -9.94 -27.42
C ASN A 138 -4.00 -11.17 -27.24
N SER A 139 -2.99 -11.12 -26.36
CA SER A 139 -2.09 -12.23 -26.11
C SER A 139 -2.61 -13.21 -25.04
N ASN A 140 -3.69 -12.87 -24.38
CA ASN A 140 -4.37 -13.70 -23.39
C ASN A 140 -5.86 -13.88 -23.79
#